data_85a0cd2cd8e44767f82d646235ee226e
#
_entry.id   85a0cd2cd8e44767f82d646235ee226e
#
_cell.length_a   1.000
_cell.length_b   1.000
_cell.length_c   1.000
_cell.angle_alpha   90.00
_cell.angle_beta   90.00
_cell.angle_gamma   90.00
#
_symmetry.space_group_name_H-M   'P 1'
#
loop_
_entity.id
_entity.type
_entity.pdbx_description
1 polymer ?
#
loop_
_entity_poly.entity_id
_entity_poly.type
_entity_poly.pdbx_seq_one_letter_code
_entity_poly.pdbx_strand_id
1 'polypeptide(L)'
;VLSSYASSSIGLLIISCWLTISIWNLESLNEKYLLFTQLESKLLFLISKWFFISLIHLMLILLSLFYPLILNRFSEDITLNQYIIALTLHIVVSIIGMLISTLIHNINFLSYKYTFLFIALIIIVSLSRPSLVQSYSLLNYILWAVPPIGDLITLFKSDTPDNAMLLIKTFTI
;
A
#
# COMPACT_ATOMS: atom_id res chain seq x y z
N VAL A 1 9.22 7.17 -17.48
CA VAL A 1 8.20 7.81 -16.61
C VAL A 1 7.58 6.78 -15.66
N LEU A 2 6.89 5.76 -16.16
CA LEU A 2 6.19 4.76 -15.33
C LEU A 2 7.13 3.99 -14.38
N SER A 3 8.35 3.68 -14.80
CA SER A 3 9.35 3.02 -13.94
C SER A 3 9.73 3.88 -12.72
N SER A 4 9.79 5.20 -12.86
CA SER A 4 10.05 6.12 -11.75
C SER A 4 8.89 6.14 -10.76
N TYR A 5 7.65 6.20 -11.25
CA TYR A 5 6.45 6.13 -10.41
C TYR A 5 6.29 4.76 -9.74
N ALA A 6 6.68 3.67 -10.41
CA ALA A 6 6.71 2.36 -9.80
C ALA A 6 7.70 2.29 -8.63
N SER A 7 8.85 2.94 -8.75
CA SER A 7 9.83 3.01 -7.65
C SER A 7 9.33 3.88 -6.50
N SER A 8 8.69 5.02 -6.78
CA SER A 8 8.11 5.89 -5.74
C SER A 8 6.96 5.21 -4.99
N SER A 9 6.19 4.34 -5.67
CA SER A 9 5.09 3.59 -5.04
C SER A 9 5.59 2.60 -3.98
N ILE A 10 6.80 2.03 -4.13
CA ILE A 10 7.43 1.19 -3.09
C ILE A 10 7.71 2.03 -1.84
N GLY A 11 8.28 3.22 -2.02
CA GLY A 11 8.51 4.16 -0.92
C GLY A 11 7.19 4.54 -0.21
N LEU A 12 6.16 4.84 -1.01
CA LEU A 12 4.83 5.15 -0.50
C LEU A 12 4.24 3.97 0.32
N LEU A 13 4.42 2.73 -0.14
CA LEU A 13 3.97 1.54 0.58
C LEU A 13 4.57 1.48 1.99
N ILE A 14 5.90 1.64 2.09
CA ILE A 14 6.62 1.59 3.36
C ILE A 14 6.14 2.70 4.29
N ILE A 15 6.02 3.92 3.77
CA ILE A 15 5.55 5.09 4.53
C ILE A 15 4.09 4.89 4.95
N SER A 16 3.22 4.37 4.07
CA SER A 16 1.81 4.07 4.37
C SER A 16 1.68 3.07 5.52
N CYS A 17 2.46 1.99 5.49
CA CYS A 17 2.46 1.01 6.56
C CYS A 17 2.91 1.63 7.89
N TRP A 18 4.00 2.38 7.87
CA TRP A 18 4.55 3.02 9.07
C TRP A 18 3.59 4.05 9.67
N LEU A 19 3.02 4.92 8.85
CA LEU A 19 2.05 5.93 9.29
C LEU A 19 0.80 5.29 9.88
N THR A 20 0.26 4.28 9.21
CA THR A 20 -0.94 3.58 9.70
C THR A 20 -0.72 3.02 11.09
N ILE A 21 0.41 2.32 11.32
CA ILE A 21 0.73 1.79 12.66
C ILE A 21 0.92 2.91 13.66
N SER A 22 1.63 3.97 13.28
CA SER A 22 1.88 5.11 14.17
C SER A 22 0.57 5.73 14.62
N ILE A 23 -0.39 5.93 13.72
CA ILE A 23 -1.71 6.48 14.04
C ILE A 23 -2.52 5.52 14.91
N TRP A 24 -2.43 4.21 14.70
CA TRP A 24 -3.10 3.23 15.55
C TRP A 24 -2.55 3.19 16.98
N ASN A 25 -1.27 3.55 17.15
CA ASN A 25 -0.60 3.57 18.45
C ASN A 25 -0.69 4.92 19.18
N LEU A 26 -1.27 5.96 18.58
CA LEU A 26 -1.44 7.26 19.22
C LEU A 26 -2.38 7.20 20.43
N GLU A 27 -3.36 6.31 20.39
CA GLU A 27 -4.36 6.21 21.45
C GLU A 27 -3.97 5.15 22.48
N SER A 28 -4.00 5.53 23.75
CA SER A 28 -3.88 4.59 24.85
C SER A 28 -5.12 3.68 24.94
N LEU A 29 -5.00 2.55 25.63
CA LEU A 29 -6.13 1.65 25.86
C LEU A 29 -7.31 2.36 26.53
N ASN A 30 -7.05 3.23 27.49
CA ASN A 30 -8.08 3.97 28.21
C ASN A 30 -8.82 4.96 27.31
N GLU A 31 -8.10 5.65 26.41
CA GLU A 31 -8.71 6.55 25.43
C GLU A 31 -9.58 5.78 24.43
N LYS A 32 -9.15 4.60 23.98
CA LYS A 32 -9.97 3.73 23.12
C LYS A 32 -11.28 3.33 23.79
N TYR A 33 -11.26 3.01 25.09
CA TYR A 33 -12.48 2.68 25.82
C TYR A 33 -13.41 3.89 25.97
N LEU A 34 -12.87 5.08 26.23
CA LEU A 34 -13.67 6.32 26.28
C LEU A 34 -14.31 6.62 24.92
N LEU A 35 -13.56 6.47 23.83
CA LEU A 35 -14.09 6.66 22.48
C LEU A 35 -15.17 5.63 22.14
N PHE A 36 -15.03 4.38 22.57
CA PHE A 36 -16.07 3.36 22.38
C PHE A 36 -17.34 3.63 23.18
N THR A 37 -17.26 4.29 24.33
CA THR A 37 -18.45 4.67 25.10
C THR A 37 -19.14 5.91 24.53
N GLN A 38 -18.39 6.79 23.87
CA GLN A 38 -18.94 7.99 23.23
C GLN A 38 -19.49 7.71 21.81
N LEU A 39 -18.83 6.82 21.07
CA LEU A 39 -19.27 6.38 19.76
C LEU A 39 -20.16 5.15 19.96
N GLU A 40 -21.42 5.23 19.63
CA GLU A 40 -22.42 4.17 19.81
C GLU A 40 -22.04 2.81 19.18
N SER A 41 -21.00 2.77 18.30
CA SER A 41 -20.51 1.54 17.70
C SER A 41 -19.00 1.54 17.47
N LYS A 42 -18.36 0.38 17.68
CA LYS A 42 -16.95 0.13 17.35
C LYS A 42 -16.68 0.31 15.85
N LEU A 43 -17.68 0.10 15.02
CA LEU A 43 -17.58 0.21 13.58
C LEU A 43 -17.43 1.67 13.14
N LEU A 44 -18.16 2.59 13.76
CA LEU A 44 -18.01 4.03 13.54
C LEU A 44 -16.61 4.52 13.89
N PHE A 45 -16.05 4.05 15.00
CA PHE A 45 -14.67 4.34 15.39
C PHE A 45 -13.68 3.88 14.32
N LEU A 46 -13.82 2.63 13.83
CA LEU A 46 -12.95 2.06 12.79
C LEU A 46 -13.02 2.87 11.49
N ILE A 47 -14.22 3.18 11.03
CA ILE A 47 -14.44 3.95 9.80
C ILE A 47 -13.86 5.36 9.92
N SER A 48 -14.10 6.06 11.04
CA SER A 48 -13.55 7.40 11.29
C SER A 48 -12.02 7.37 11.26
N LYS A 49 -11.42 6.35 11.87
CA LYS A 49 -9.97 6.19 11.88
C LYS A 49 -9.41 5.91 10.50
N TRP A 50 -10.04 5.03 9.73
CA TRP A 50 -9.65 4.76 8.35
C TRP A 50 -9.80 5.99 7.45
N PHE A 51 -10.85 6.77 7.64
CA PHE A 51 -11.06 8.02 6.93
C PHE A 51 -9.93 9.02 7.21
N PHE A 52 -9.56 9.18 8.48
CA PHE A 52 -8.46 10.06 8.88
C PHE A 52 -7.10 9.60 8.28
N ILE A 53 -6.81 8.30 8.35
CA ILE A 53 -5.61 7.71 7.75
C ILE A 53 -5.61 7.95 6.23
N SER A 54 -6.75 7.74 5.55
CA SER A 54 -6.89 7.95 4.12
C SER A 54 -6.64 9.39 3.68
N LEU A 55 -7.04 10.37 4.48
CA LEU A 55 -6.74 11.79 4.21
C LEU A 55 -5.23 12.07 4.22
N ILE A 56 -4.51 11.51 5.20
CA ILE A 56 -3.05 11.66 5.26
C ILE A 56 -2.39 10.97 4.07
N HIS A 57 -2.85 9.77 3.71
CA HIS A 57 -2.34 9.05 2.55
C HIS A 57 -2.62 9.81 1.24
N LEU A 58 -3.78 10.45 1.11
CA LEU A 58 -4.09 11.29 -0.06
C LEU A 58 -3.06 12.41 -0.22
N MET A 59 -2.69 13.10 0.86
CA MET A 59 -1.65 14.12 0.84
C MET A 59 -0.30 13.57 0.38
N LEU A 60 0.07 12.38 0.85
CA LEU A 60 1.32 11.72 0.44
C LEU A 60 1.30 11.29 -1.03
N ILE A 61 0.16 10.79 -1.52
CA ILE A 61 -0.02 10.42 -2.93
C ILE A 61 0.16 11.66 -3.82
N LEU A 62 -0.51 12.77 -3.48
CA LEU A 62 -0.37 14.02 -4.22
C LEU A 62 1.08 14.50 -4.23
N LEU A 63 1.75 14.46 -3.07
CA LEU A 63 3.14 14.86 -2.96
C LEU A 63 4.05 13.97 -3.82
N SER A 64 3.86 12.66 -3.78
CA SER A 64 4.63 11.68 -4.57
C SER A 64 4.44 11.87 -6.08
N LEU A 65 3.24 12.25 -6.53
CA LEU A 65 2.94 12.46 -7.95
C LEU A 65 3.42 13.82 -8.45
N PHE A 66 3.22 14.89 -7.67
CA PHE A 66 3.55 16.25 -8.11
C PHE A 66 5.03 16.59 -7.92
N TYR A 67 5.72 16.02 -6.94
CA TYR A 67 7.12 16.31 -6.67
C TYR A 67 8.04 16.15 -7.89
N PRO A 68 8.01 15.01 -8.64
CA PRO A 68 8.86 14.86 -9.81
C PRO A 68 8.45 15.79 -10.97
N LEU A 69 7.17 16.20 -11.06
CA LEU A 69 6.70 17.17 -12.06
C LEU A 69 7.26 18.58 -11.78
N ILE A 70 7.18 19.03 -10.53
CA ILE A 70 7.67 20.36 -10.11
C ILE A 70 9.19 20.48 -10.35
N LEU A 71 9.92 19.39 -10.16
CA LEU A 71 11.38 19.38 -10.36
C LEU A 71 11.81 19.14 -11.82
N ASN A 72 10.86 19.04 -12.76
CA ASN A 72 11.14 18.74 -14.17
C ASN A 72 12.14 17.58 -14.37
N ARG A 73 11.95 16.50 -13.60
CA ARG A 73 12.86 15.34 -13.62
C ARG A 73 12.60 14.36 -14.77
N PHE A 74 11.54 14.57 -15.53
CA PHE A 74 11.21 13.75 -16.68
C PHE A 74 11.81 14.39 -17.95
N SER A 75 12.50 13.57 -18.75
CA SER A 75 13.06 13.97 -20.05
C SER A 75 12.03 14.01 -21.17
N GLU A 76 10.87 13.41 -20.96
CA GLU A 76 9.76 13.31 -21.93
C GLU A 76 8.47 13.85 -21.33
N ASP A 77 7.60 14.38 -22.17
CA ASP A 77 6.28 14.85 -21.76
C ASP A 77 5.42 13.67 -21.29
N ILE A 78 4.81 13.84 -20.13
CA ILE A 78 3.96 12.82 -19.54
C ILE A 78 2.59 12.86 -20.21
N THR A 79 2.16 11.74 -20.76
CA THR A 79 0.82 11.61 -21.30
C THR A 79 -0.22 11.51 -20.15
N LEU A 80 -1.43 12.03 -20.38
CA LEU A 80 -2.52 11.97 -19.41
C LEU A 80 -2.80 10.52 -18.96
N ASN A 81 -2.68 9.56 -19.88
CA ASN A 81 -2.88 8.15 -19.57
C ASN A 81 -1.84 7.62 -18.57
N GLN A 82 -0.56 7.95 -18.76
CA GLN A 82 0.51 7.58 -17.82
C GLN A 82 0.29 8.18 -16.43
N TYR A 83 -0.26 9.39 -16.37
CA TYR A 83 -0.57 10.03 -15.09
C TYR A 83 -1.71 9.33 -14.35
N ILE A 84 -2.80 8.95 -15.06
CA ILE A 84 -3.91 8.19 -14.49
C ILE A 84 -3.44 6.83 -13.99
N ILE A 85 -2.61 6.15 -14.76
CA ILE A 85 -2.03 4.85 -14.38
C ILE A 85 -1.18 5.00 -13.10
N ALA A 86 -0.30 6.00 -13.05
CA ALA A 86 0.52 6.27 -11.88
C ALA A 86 -0.33 6.60 -10.64
N LEU A 87 -1.37 7.44 -10.78
CA LEU A 87 -2.30 7.76 -9.71
C LEU A 87 -2.99 6.49 -9.17
N THR A 88 -3.50 5.66 -10.06
CA THR A 88 -4.17 4.40 -9.70
C THR A 88 -3.23 3.47 -8.92
N LEU A 89 -1.98 3.31 -9.38
CA LEU A 89 -0.96 2.51 -8.68
C LEU A 89 -0.72 3.03 -7.25
N HIS A 90 -0.54 4.34 -7.09
CA HIS A 90 -0.28 4.94 -5.78
C HIS A 90 -1.46 4.76 -4.82
N ILE A 91 -2.70 4.91 -5.31
CA ILE A 91 -3.92 4.68 -4.52
C ILE A 91 -3.99 3.21 -4.08
N VAL A 92 -3.85 2.27 -5.00
CA VAL A 92 -3.94 0.83 -4.70
C VAL A 92 -2.88 0.41 -3.70
N VAL A 93 -1.63 0.80 -3.92
CA VAL A 93 -0.51 0.46 -3.03
C VAL A 93 -0.69 1.06 -1.64
N SER A 94 -1.20 2.30 -1.55
CA SER A 94 -1.51 2.95 -0.27
C SER A 94 -2.62 2.23 0.50
N ILE A 95 -3.70 1.82 -0.17
CA ILE A 95 -4.79 1.04 0.44
C ILE A 95 -4.26 -0.31 0.95
N ILE A 96 -3.45 -1.01 0.15
CA ILE A 96 -2.85 -2.29 0.55
C ILE A 96 -1.98 -2.09 1.80
N GLY A 97 -1.15 -1.06 1.83
CA GLY A 97 -0.32 -0.72 2.99
C GLY A 97 -1.15 -0.46 4.25
N MET A 98 -2.24 0.30 4.12
CA MET A 98 -3.17 0.57 5.22
C MET A 98 -3.85 -0.70 5.73
N LEU A 99 -4.32 -1.57 4.83
CA LEU A 99 -4.99 -2.82 5.20
C LEU A 99 -4.05 -3.78 5.92
N ILE A 100 -2.85 -4.03 5.37
CA ILE A 100 -1.83 -4.90 5.98
C ILE A 100 -1.52 -4.42 7.40
N SER A 101 -1.26 -3.13 7.55
CA SER A 101 -0.88 -2.54 8.84
C SER A 101 -2.01 -2.62 9.86
N THR A 102 -3.25 -2.36 9.42
CA THR A 102 -4.43 -2.47 10.28
C THR A 102 -4.65 -3.91 10.74
N LEU A 103 -4.53 -4.89 9.82
CA LEU A 103 -4.68 -6.30 10.15
C LEU A 103 -3.62 -6.74 11.17
N ILE A 104 -2.36 -6.42 10.92
CA ILE A 104 -1.25 -6.84 11.79
C ILE A 104 -1.33 -6.16 13.16
N HIS A 105 -1.70 -4.87 13.20
CA HIS A 105 -1.87 -4.16 14.46
C HIS A 105 -2.97 -4.80 15.35
N ASN A 106 -4.03 -5.32 14.75
CA ASN A 106 -5.13 -5.96 15.48
C ASN A 106 -4.84 -7.41 15.90
N ILE A 107 -3.70 -8.00 15.50
CA ILE A 107 -3.27 -9.30 15.98
C ILE A 107 -2.68 -9.15 17.39
N ASN A 108 -3.45 -9.53 18.41
CA ASN A 108 -3.05 -9.44 19.83
C ASN A 108 -1.79 -10.26 20.20
N PHE A 109 -1.29 -11.08 19.29
CA PHE A 109 -0.15 -11.98 19.52
C PHE A 109 1.20 -11.29 19.31
N LEU A 110 1.23 -10.15 18.60
CA LEU A 110 2.47 -9.46 18.28
C LEU A 110 2.68 -8.28 19.26
N SER A 111 3.78 -8.33 20.01
CA SER A 111 4.20 -7.15 20.74
C SER A 111 4.62 -6.05 19.74
N TYR A 112 4.46 -4.80 20.10
CA TYR A 112 4.77 -3.62 19.28
C TYR A 112 6.12 -3.69 18.55
N LYS A 113 7.14 -4.25 19.23
CA LYS A 113 8.49 -4.39 18.66
C LYS A 113 8.54 -5.29 17.42
N TYR A 114 7.72 -6.34 17.38
CA TYR A 114 7.72 -7.31 16.29
C TYR A 114 6.75 -6.93 15.16
N THR A 115 5.83 -6.00 15.40
CA THR A 115 4.87 -5.53 14.39
C THR A 115 5.57 -4.98 13.16
N PHE A 116 6.56 -4.10 13.35
CA PHE A 116 7.33 -3.53 12.25
C PHE A 116 8.15 -4.56 11.49
N LEU A 117 8.76 -5.50 12.23
CA LEU A 117 9.56 -6.56 11.62
C LEU A 117 8.68 -7.50 10.78
N PHE A 118 7.50 -7.82 11.27
CA PHE A 118 6.54 -8.66 10.56
C PHE A 118 6.00 -7.98 9.29
N ILE A 119 5.71 -6.69 9.35
CA ILE A 119 5.32 -5.90 8.18
C ILE A 119 6.46 -5.82 7.17
N ALA A 120 7.68 -5.55 7.60
CA ALA A 120 8.84 -5.53 6.72
C ALA A 120 9.02 -6.87 6.00
N LEU A 121 8.85 -7.98 6.72
CA LEU A 121 8.90 -9.33 6.14
C LEU A 121 7.82 -9.52 5.07
N ILE A 122 6.57 -9.12 5.34
CA ILE A 122 5.47 -9.21 4.36
C ILE A 122 5.77 -8.37 3.13
N ILE A 123 6.27 -7.15 3.30
CA ILE A 123 6.64 -6.27 2.18
C ILE A 123 7.75 -6.91 1.34
N ILE A 124 8.80 -7.43 1.96
CA ILE A 124 9.92 -8.08 1.26
C ILE A 124 9.41 -9.30 0.47
N VAL A 125 8.62 -10.16 1.09
CA VAL A 125 8.05 -11.35 0.44
C VAL A 125 7.13 -10.94 -0.71
N SER A 126 6.29 -9.92 -0.50
CA SER A 126 5.38 -9.39 -1.51
C SER A 126 6.10 -8.81 -2.73
N LEU A 127 7.19 -8.06 -2.51
CA LEU A 127 8.01 -7.51 -3.60
C LEU A 127 8.82 -8.58 -4.33
N SER A 128 9.27 -9.62 -3.61
CA SER A 128 10.04 -10.74 -4.18
C SER A 128 9.17 -11.80 -4.85
N ARG A 129 7.84 -11.73 -4.71
CA ARG A 129 6.90 -12.73 -5.22
C ARG A 129 7.11 -13.09 -6.69
N PRO A 130 7.28 -12.14 -7.65
CA PRO A 130 7.47 -12.48 -9.06
C PRO A 130 8.69 -13.39 -9.28
N SER A 131 9.81 -13.09 -8.62
CA SER A 131 11.04 -13.88 -8.74
C SER A 131 10.93 -15.25 -8.07
N LEU A 132 10.23 -15.31 -6.91
CA LEU A 132 10.03 -16.56 -6.18
C LEU A 132 9.12 -17.53 -6.93
N VAL A 133 8.02 -17.04 -7.50
CA VAL A 133 7.07 -17.86 -8.29
C VAL A 133 7.72 -18.34 -9.59
N GLN A 134 8.55 -17.51 -10.22
CA GLN A 134 9.30 -17.90 -11.40
C GLN A 134 10.31 -19.04 -11.13
N SER A 135 10.95 -19.03 -9.95
CA SER A 135 11.89 -20.06 -9.55
C SER A 135 11.22 -21.35 -9.05
N TYR A 136 10.09 -21.22 -8.36
CA TYR A 136 9.39 -22.34 -7.72
C TYR A 136 7.87 -22.17 -7.88
N SER A 137 7.28 -22.84 -8.86
CA SER A 137 5.84 -22.74 -9.18
C SER A 137 4.91 -23.13 -8.02
N LEU A 138 5.34 -24.05 -7.14
CA LEU A 138 4.58 -24.45 -5.95
C LEU A 138 4.37 -23.30 -4.95
N LEU A 139 5.29 -22.33 -4.92
CA LEU A 139 5.18 -21.17 -4.04
C LEU A 139 3.98 -20.28 -4.39
N ASN A 140 3.44 -20.35 -5.59
CA ASN A 140 2.27 -19.57 -5.97
C ASN A 140 1.06 -19.86 -5.06
N TYR A 141 0.87 -21.11 -4.66
CA TYR A 141 -0.22 -21.51 -3.75
C TYR A 141 -0.05 -20.96 -2.34
N ILE A 142 1.20 -20.92 -1.84
CA ILE A 142 1.50 -20.42 -0.50
C ILE A 142 1.47 -18.90 -0.48
N LEU A 143 2.03 -18.26 -1.51
CA LEU A 143 2.12 -16.81 -1.64
C LEU A 143 0.79 -16.17 -2.07
N TRP A 144 -0.26 -16.96 -2.30
CA TRP A 144 -1.60 -16.44 -2.59
C TRP A 144 -2.14 -15.54 -1.47
N ALA A 145 -1.81 -15.85 -0.22
CA ALA A 145 -2.20 -15.04 0.94
C ALA A 145 -1.43 -13.71 1.06
N VAL A 146 -0.34 -13.54 0.31
CA VAL A 146 0.48 -12.32 0.33
C VAL A 146 0.06 -11.39 -0.80
N PRO A 147 -0.20 -10.11 -0.54
CA PRO A 147 -0.59 -9.16 -1.58
C PRO A 147 0.41 -9.14 -2.75
N PRO A 148 -0.04 -9.20 -4.01
CA PRO A 148 0.82 -9.29 -5.19
C PRO A 148 1.42 -7.95 -5.61
N ILE A 149 2.05 -7.21 -4.68
CA ILE A 149 2.59 -5.87 -4.93
C ILE A 149 3.74 -5.91 -5.94
N GLY A 150 4.61 -6.93 -5.84
CA GLY A 150 5.70 -7.13 -6.80
C GLY A 150 5.19 -7.34 -8.22
N ASP A 151 4.11 -8.12 -8.38
CA ASP A 151 3.48 -8.37 -9.67
C ASP A 151 2.87 -7.08 -10.24
N LEU A 152 2.17 -6.29 -9.40
CA LEU A 152 1.66 -4.97 -9.78
C LEU A 152 2.77 -4.05 -10.28
N ILE A 153 3.85 -3.93 -9.53
CA ILE A 153 4.98 -3.05 -9.88
C ILE A 153 5.65 -3.50 -11.19
N THR A 154 5.81 -4.80 -11.41
CA THR A 154 6.39 -5.32 -12.65
C THR A 154 5.50 -5.05 -13.87
N LEU A 155 4.18 -5.13 -13.72
CA LEU A 155 3.21 -4.77 -14.76
C LEU A 155 3.33 -3.30 -15.17
N PHE A 156 3.51 -2.41 -14.21
CA PHE A 156 3.68 -0.97 -14.48
C PHE A 156 5.06 -0.61 -15.06
N LYS A 157 6.04 -1.49 -14.93
CA LYS A 157 7.36 -1.32 -15.53
C LYS A 157 7.39 -1.63 -17.04
N SER A 158 6.47 -2.46 -17.52
CA SER A 158 6.35 -2.78 -18.94
C SER A 158 5.55 -1.67 -19.65
N ASP A 159 6.20 -0.94 -20.55
CA ASP A 159 5.64 0.22 -21.30
C ASP A 159 4.54 -0.14 -22.33
N THR A 160 3.84 -1.26 -22.18
CA THR A 160 2.79 -1.67 -23.12
C THR A 160 1.43 -1.11 -22.73
N PRO A 161 0.67 -0.50 -23.65
CA PRO A 161 -0.63 0.16 -23.39
C PRO A 161 -1.76 -0.78 -22.92
N ASP A 162 -1.58 -2.10 -23.01
CA ASP A 162 -2.57 -3.11 -22.57
C ASP A 162 -2.59 -3.36 -21.04
N ASN A 163 -1.80 -2.61 -20.29
CA ASN A 163 -1.62 -2.83 -18.85
C ASN A 163 -2.87 -2.59 -18.01
N ALA A 164 -3.83 -1.77 -18.46
CA ALA A 164 -5.09 -1.56 -17.74
C ALA A 164 -5.95 -2.84 -17.69
N MET A 165 -5.91 -3.65 -18.75
CA MET A 165 -6.64 -4.94 -18.80
C MET A 165 -5.99 -6.02 -17.93
N LEU A 166 -4.66 -5.97 -17.77
CA LEU A 166 -3.91 -6.88 -16.90
C LEU A 166 -4.13 -6.59 -15.41
N LEU A 167 -4.34 -5.32 -15.02
CA LEU A 167 -4.71 -4.97 -13.65
C LEU A 167 -6.04 -5.61 -13.24
N ILE A 168 -7.03 -5.61 -14.12
CA ILE A 168 -8.31 -6.25 -13.87
C ILE A 168 -8.12 -7.77 -13.71
N LYS A 169 -7.27 -8.40 -14.52
CA LYS A 169 -6.98 -9.84 -14.44
C LYS A 169 -6.25 -10.25 -13.17
N THR A 170 -5.36 -9.42 -12.61
CA THR A 170 -4.64 -9.75 -11.36
C THR A 170 -5.51 -9.65 -10.11
N PHE A 171 -6.62 -8.91 -10.17
CA PHE A 171 -7.60 -8.82 -9.07
C PHE A 171 -8.76 -9.80 -9.21
N THR A 172 -8.91 -10.49 -10.35
CA THR A 172 -10.00 -11.47 -10.61
C THR A 172 -9.57 -12.93 -10.47
N ILE A 173 -8.32 -13.21 -10.11
CA ILE A 173 -7.79 -14.52 -9.74
C ILE A 173 -7.57 -14.57 -8.23
#